data_b170037fa7a95a38289698cea4e8381a
#
_entry.id   b170037fa7a95a38289698cea4e8381a
#
_cell.length_a   1.000
_cell.length_b   1.000
_cell.length_c   1.000
_cell.angle_alpha   90.00
_cell.angle_beta   90.00
_cell.angle_gamma   90.00
#
_symmetry.space_group_name_H-M   'P 1'
#
loop_
_entity.id
_entity.type
_entity.pdbx_description
1 polymer ?
#
loop_
_entity_poly.entity_id
_entity_poly.type
_entity_poly.pdbx_seq_one_letter_code
_entity_poly.pdbx_strand_id
1 'polypeptide(L)'
;MKYRELGKTGLKVSEIGLGCEGFNGKDAAFTQEMFKLALAAGVNCMDLYSPNPEMHKNIAAAIGSRRKDFIYQAHLCTEWKDGQYKAVRDIASVKAAFETMLKNLNTDYIDIGMIHYVDSPELWRTIESGGVLDYALELKAKGKIRNVNTPEEFAAAELLA
;
A
#
# COMPACT_ATOMS: atom_id res chain seq x y z
N MET A 1 -21.78 -6.44 -4.26
CA MET A 1 -20.39 -6.35 -4.75
C MET A 1 -19.98 -7.67 -5.36
N LYS A 2 -19.25 -7.68 -6.48
CA LYS A 2 -18.59 -8.87 -7.00
C LYS A 2 -17.14 -8.90 -6.54
N TYR A 3 -16.58 -10.10 -6.45
CA TYR A 3 -15.19 -10.30 -5.98
C TYR A 3 -14.44 -11.18 -6.98
N ARG A 4 -13.13 -10.94 -7.09
CA ARG A 4 -12.22 -11.75 -7.93
C ARG A 4 -10.98 -12.15 -7.14
N GLU A 5 -10.38 -13.25 -7.50
CA GLU A 5 -9.05 -13.59 -7.03
C GLU A 5 -8.02 -12.67 -7.70
N LEU A 6 -7.12 -12.11 -6.90
CA LEU A 6 -6.05 -11.23 -7.38
C LEU A 6 -4.86 -12.09 -7.82
N GLY A 7 -4.83 -12.47 -9.08
CA GLY A 7 -3.78 -13.31 -9.65
C GLY A 7 -3.56 -14.59 -8.83
N LYS A 8 -2.30 -14.85 -8.47
CA LYS A 8 -1.88 -16.01 -7.65
C LYS A 8 -1.69 -15.68 -6.17
N THR A 9 -2.15 -14.52 -5.70
CA THR A 9 -1.93 -14.04 -4.32
C THR A 9 -2.77 -14.76 -3.27
N GLY A 10 -3.84 -15.45 -3.68
CA GLY A 10 -4.85 -16.01 -2.78
C GLY A 10 -5.77 -14.95 -2.15
N LEU A 11 -5.63 -13.68 -2.53
CA LEU A 11 -6.50 -12.60 -2.06
C LEU A 11 -7.75 -12.51 -2.92
N LYS A 12 -8.92 -12.44 -2.27
CA LYS A 12 -10.21 -12.21 -2.91
C LYS A 12 -10.60 -10.76 -2.72
N VAL A 13 -10.48 -9.97 -3.79
CA VAL A 13 -10.70 -8.53 -3.79
C VAL A 13 -12.05 -8.17 -4.43
N SER A 14 -12.67 -7.08 -3.94
CA SER A 14 -13.82 -6.48 -4.60
C SER A 14 -13.42 -5.90 -5.96
N GLU A 15 -14.30 -6.01 -6.97
CA GLU A 15 -14.03 -5.47 -8.32
C GLU A 15 -13.87 -3.95 -8.34
N ILE A 16 -14.35 -3.28 -7.30
CA ILE A 16 -14.15 -1.84 -7.06
C ILE A 16 -13.29 -1.70 -5.82
N GLY A 17 -12.17 -1.01 -5.93
CA GLY A 17 -11.31 -0.63 -4.83
C GLY A 17 -11.54 0.81 -4.37
N LEU A 18 -11.11 1.13 -3.16
CA LEU A 18 -11.15 2.46 -2.60
C LEU A 18 -9.78 3.13 -2.71
N GLY A 19 -9.65 4.14 -3.57
CA GLY A 19 -8.46 4.99 -3.62
C GLY A 19 -8.46 5.99 -2.47
N CYS A 20 -7.43 5.93 -1.62
CA CYS A 20 -7.39 6.71 -0.38
C CYS A 20 -6.73 8.09 -0.54
N GLU A 21 -6.19 8.45 -1.71
CA GLU A 21 -5.58 9.76 -1.91
C GLU A 21 -6.56 10.91 -1.67
N GLY A 22 -7.83 10.72 -2.01
CA GLY A 22 -8.90 11.68 -1.77
C GLY A 22 -9.16 12.01 -0.29
N PHE A 23 -8.59 11.26 0.65
CA PHE A 23 -8.67 11.54 2.09
C PHE A 23 -7.60 12.50 2.58
N ASN A 24 -6.63 12.90 1.76
CA ASN A 24 -5.67 13.93 2.13
C ASN A 24 -6.39 15.23 2.50
N GLY A 25 -6.08 15.78 3.68
CA GLY A 25 -6.71 16.99 4.21
C GLY A 25 -8.17 16.84 4.64
N LYS A 26 -8.69 15.61 4.69
CA LYS A 26 -10.02 15.32 5.26
C LYS A 26 -9.89 14.95 6.73
N ASP A 27 -10.91 15.31 7.49
CA ASP A 27 -10.98 14.99 8.91
C ASP A 27 -11.38 13.53 9.18
N ALA A 28 -11.31 13.15 10.47
CA ALA A 28 -11.64 11.80 10.90
C ALA A 28 -13.11 11.45 10.66
N ALA A 29 -14.03 12.41 10.79
CA ALA A 29 -15.47 12.19 10.63
C ALA A 29 -15.82 11.86 9.17
N PHE A 30 -15.27 12.62 8.24
CA PHE A 30 -15.41 12.34 6.80
C PHE A 30 -14.84 10.96 6.46
N THR A 31 -13.62 10.66 6.93
CA THR A 31 -12.96 9.37 6.68
C THR A 31 -13.81 8.22 7.21
N GLN A 32 -14.32 8.33 8.43
CA GLN A 32 -15.18 7.31 9.05
C GLN A 32 -16.47 7.05 8.25
N GLU A 33 -17.15 8.09 7.79
CA GLU A 33 -18.37 7.95 7.01
C GLU A 33 -18.08 7.27 5.65
N MET A 34 -17.02 7.64 4.97
CA MET A 34 -16.63 7.01 3.70
C MET A 34 -16.28 5.53 3.86
N PHE A 35 -15.55 5.16 4.93
CA PHE A 35 -15.27 3.75 5.22
C PHE A 35 -16.52 2.96 5.58
N LYS A 36 -17.45 3.55 6.29
CA LYS A 36 -18.75 2.93 6.58
C LYS A 36 -19.55 2.64 5.30
N LEU A 37 -19.58 3.59 4.36
CA LEU A 37 -20.22 3.42 3.04
C LEU A 37 -19.52 2.36 2.21
N ALA A 38 -18.18 2.36 2.17
CA ALA A 38 -17.38 1.37 1.45
C ALA A 38 -17.67 -0.05 1.97
N LEU A 39 -17.69 -0.23 3.28
CA LEU A 39 -18.03 -1.50 3.93
C LEU A 39 -19.45 -1.96 3.61
N ALA A 40 -20.43 -1.05 3.70
CA ALA A 40 -21.83 -1.36 3.38
C ALA A 40 -22.00 -1.77 1.91
N ALA A 41 -21.17 -1.20 1.01
CA ALA A 41 -21.13 -1.58 -0.39
C ALA A 41 -20.35 -2.88 -0.66
N GLY A 42 -19.64 -3.43 0.33
CA GLY A 42 -18.81 -4.63 0.23
C GLY A 42 -17.44 -4.38 -0.41
N VAL A 43 -16.93 -3.15 -0.38
CA VAL A 43 -15.55 -2.84 -0.78
C VAL A 43 -14.59 -3.35 0.28
N ASN A 44 -13.61 -4.15 -0.13
CA ASN A 44 -12.61 -4.72 0.78
C ASN A 44 -11.15 -4.45 0.37
N CYS A 45 -10.92 -3.79 -0.75
CA CYS A 45 -9.58 -3.44 -1.24
C CYS A 45 -9.40 -1.94 -1.24
N MET A 46 -8.27 -1.47 -0.72
CA MET A 46 -7.96 -0.05 -0.69
C MET A 46 -6.51 0.21 -1.10
N ASP A 47 -6.31 1.32 -1.81
CA ASP A 47 -5.01 1.81 -2.21
C ASP A 47 -4.60 2.99 -1.31
N LEU A 48 -3.58 2.74 -0.47
CA LEU A 48 -2.97 3.72 0.42
C LEU A 48 -1.85 4.46 -0.32
N TYR A 49 -2.20 5.16 -1.38
CA TYR A 49 -1.26 5.84 -2.25
C TYR A 49 -0.42 6.90 -1.52
N SER A 50 -1.06 7.76 -0.74
CA SER A 50 -0.38 8.85 -0.04
C SER A 50 0.25 8.38 1.28
N PRO A 51 1.52 8.71 1.54
CA PRO A 51 2.19 8.42 2.81
C PRO A 51 1.85 9.42 3.93
N ASN A 52 0.78 10.23 3.80
CA ASN A 52 0.38 11.25 4.76
C ASN A 52 0.06 10.62 6.14
N PRO A 53 0.79 10.96 7.21
CA PRO A 53 0.61 10.37 8.54
C PRO A 53 -0.76 10.62 9.15
N GLU A 54 -1.34 11.80 8.91
CA GLU A 54 -2.65 12.16 9.45
C GLU A 54 -3.75 11.34 8.76
N MET A 55 -3.69 11.23 7.42
CA MET A 55 -4.59 10.38 6.66
C MET A 55 -4.53 8.92 7.16
N HIS A 56 -3.35 8.37 7.37
CA HIS A 56 -3.18 7.00 7.88
C HIS A 56 -3.81 6.82 9.27
N LYS A 57 -3.64 7.77 10.18
CA LYS A 57 -4.25 7.73 11.51
C LYS A 57 -5.78 7.80 11.44
N ASN A 58 -6.32 8.65 10.56
CA ASN A 58 -7.77 8.76 10.35
C ASN A 58 -8.34 7.46 9.77
N ILE A 59 -7.64 6.83 8.83
CA ILE A 59 -8.00 5.51 8.29
C ILE A 59 -7.96 4.44 9.39
N ALA A 60 -6.89 4.39 10.19
CA ALA A 60 -6.77 3.45 11.30
C ALA A 60 -7.93 3.60 12.31
N ALA A 61 -8.29 4.84 12.66
CA ALA A 61 -9.39 5.12 13.55
C ALA A 61 -10.75 4.72 12.95
N ALA A 62 -10.97 4.97 11.66
CA ALA A 62 -12.20 4.61 10.95
C ALA A 62 -12.41 3.09 10.87
N ILE A 63 -11.33 2.33 10.68
CA ILE A 63 -11.37 0.87 10.54
C ILE A 63 -11.43 0.18 11.92
N GLY A 64 -10.69 0.68 12.91
CA GLY A 64 -10.64 0.12 14.25
C GLY A 64 -10.25 -1.37 14.25
N SER A 65 -11.03 -2.21 14.90
CA SER A 65 -10.80 -3.67 15.00
C SER A 65 -11.03 -4.44 13.68
N ARG A 66 -11.53 -3.78 12.64
CA ARG A 66 -11.90 -4.38 11.36
C ARG A 66 -10.76 -4.44 10.34
N ARG A 67 -9.49 -4.27 10.77
CA ARG A 67 -8.32 -4.32 9.88
C ARG A 67 -8.30 -5.55 8.96
N LYS A 68 -8.75 -6.69 9.44
CA LYS A 68 -8.76 -7.96 8.69
C LYS A 68 -9.81 -8.02 7.59
N ASP A 69 -10.80 -7.14 7.61
CA ASP A 69 -11.85 -7.07 6.59
C ASP A 69 -11.36 -6.33 5.33
N PHE A 70 -10.17 -5.70 5.39
CA PHE A 70 -9.61 -4.91 4.32
C PHE A 70 -8.27 -5.45 3.84
N ILE A 71 -8.09 -5.40 2.52
CA ILE A 71 -6.83 -5.66 1.83
C ILE A 71 -6.16 -4.32 1.59
N TYR A 72 -5.01 -4.09 2.23
CA TYR A 72 -4.24 -2.88 2.09
C TYR A 72 -3.19 -3.04 0.99
N GLN A 73 -3.32 -2.25 -0.06
CA GLN A 73 -2.25 -1.98 -1.01
C GLN A 73 -1.55 -0.69 -0.58
N ALA A 74 -0.25 -0.75 -0.38
CA ALA A 74 0.54 0.40 0.04
C ALA A 74 1.84 0.50 -0.77
N HIS A 75 2.42 1.70 -0.81
CA HIS A 75 3.51 2.04 -1.70
C HIS A 75 4.82 2.22 -0.92
N LEU A 76 5.82 1.40 -1.24
CA LEU A 76 7.21 1.63 -0.82
C LEU A 76 7.84 2.71 -1.71
N CYS A 77 8.97 3.25 -1.26
CA CYS A 77 9.69 4.31 -1.96
C CYS A 77 8.99 5.67 -1.95
N THR A 78 8.15 5.90 -0.96
CA THR A 78 7.43 7.16 -0.78
C THR A 78 7.53 7.61 0.67
N GLU A 79 7.63 8.93 0.89
CA GLU A 79 7.60 9.53 2.23
C GLU A 79 6.73 10.79 2.23
N TRP A 80 6.28 11.19 3.41
CA TRP A 80 5.63 12.48 3.64
C TRP A 80 6.62 13.42 4.30
N LYS A 81 7.00 14.48 3.58
CA LYS A 81 7.98 15.44 4.06
C LYS A 81 7.60 16.85 3.65
N ASP A 82 7.75 17.80 4.59
CA ASP A 82 7.41 19.22 4.37
C ASP A 82 5.95 19.41 3.90
N GLY A 83 5.02 18.62 4.44
CA GLY A 83 3.60 18.69 4.11
C GLY A 83 3.22 18.14 2.74
N GLN A 84 4.09 17.39 2.10
CA GLN A 84 3.86 16.84 0.77
C GLN A 84 4.45 15.45 0.57
N TYR A 85 3.93 14.79 -0.45
CA TYR A 85 4.43 13.53 -0.97
C TYR A 85 5.81 13.70 -1.62
N LYS A 86 6.73 12.78 -1.34
CA LYS A 86 8.05 12.70 -1.99
C LYS A 86 8.40 11.26 -2.34
N ALA A 87 8.97 11.05 -3.52
CA ALA A 87 9.60 9.79 -3.87
C ALA A 87 10.98 9.68 -3.20
N VAL A 88 11.29 8.53 -2.63
CA VAL A 88 12.58 8.22 -2.00
C VAL A 88 13.16 6.92 -2.52
N ARG A 89 14.48 6.84 -2.59
CA ARG A 89 15.19 5.65 -3.11
C ARG A 89 16.30 5.16 -2.18
N ASP A 90 16.78 6.02 -1.28
CA ASP A 90 17.73 5.56 -0.28
C ASP A 90 17.07 4.62 0.72
N ILE A 91 17.75 3.53 1.02
CA ILE A 91 17.18 2.43 1.81
C ILE A 91 16.83 2.84 3.26
N ALA A 92 17.54 3.81 3.83
CA ALA A 92 17.27 4.26 5.18
C ALA A 92 15.94 5.02 5.25
N SER A 93 15.67 5.92 4.29
CA SER A 93 14.39 6.62 4.18
C SER A 93 13.25 5.66 3.86
N VAL A 94 13.45 4.69 2.96
CA VAL A 94 12.42 3.68 2.64
C VAL A 94 12.02 2.88 3.88
N LYS A 95 13.01 2.43 4.68
CA LYS A 95 12.75 1.71 5.94
C LYS A 95 11.99 2.56 6.94
N ALA A 96 12.44 3.80 7.16
CA ALA A 96 11.80 4.73 8.10
C ALA A 96 10.35 5.07 7.69
N ALA A 97 10.11 5.29 6.40
CA ALA A 97 8.78 5.56 5.86
C ALA A 97 7.84 4.37 6.06
N PHE A 98 8.30 3.14 5.78
CA PHE A 98 7.51 1.93 5.95
C PHE A 98 7.12 1.68 7.41
N GLU A 99 8.05 1.77 8.35
CA GLU A 99 7.76 1.60 9.78
C GLU A 99 6.81 2.69 10.30
N THR A 100 6.97 3.93 9.82
CA THR A 100 6.08 5.05 10.13
C THR A 100 4.67 4.79 9.63
N MET A 101 4.53 4.25 8.42
CA MET A 101 3.25 3.88 7.83
C MET A 101 2.54 2.81 8.67
N LEU A 102 3.19 1.71 9.01
CA LEU A 102 2.61 0.64 9.84
C LEU A 102 2.14 1.19 11.20
N LYS A 103 2.98 2.01 11.85
CA LYS A 103 2.63 2.66 13.12
C LYS A 103 1.38 3.54 13.01
N ASN A 104 1.28 4.38 11.98
CA ASN A 104 0.16 5.29 11.80
C ASN A 104 -1.13 4.56 11.40
N LEU A 105 -1.01 3.49 10.63
CA LEU A 105 -2.13 2.61 10.27
C LEU A 105 -2.55 1.67 11.40
N ASN A 106 -1.81 1.66 12.51
CA ASN A 106 -2.04 0.76 13.65
C ASN A 106 -2.18 -0.71 13.22
N THR A 107 -1.20 -1.18 12.43
CA THR A 107 -1.18 -2.53 11.89
C THR A 107 0.25 -3.08 11.84
N ASP A 108 0.39 -4.41 11.94
CA ASP A 108 1.67 -5.10 11.85
C ASP A 108 2.06 -5.47 10.42
N TYR A 109 1.12 -5.36 9.47
CA TYR A 109 1.31 -5.80 8.10
C TYR A 109 0.47 -5.01 7.10
N ILE A 110 0.90 -5.07 5.83
CA ILE A 110 0.10 -4.74 4.65
C ILE A 110 -0.07 -5.98 3.77
N ASP A 111 -1.09 -6.00 2.93
CA ASP A 111 -1.40 -7.17 2.11
C ASP A 111 -0.65 -7.14 0.78
N ILE A 112 -0.47 -5.96 0.20
CA ILE A 112 0.21 -5.75 -1.08
C ILE A 112 1.18 -4.58 -0.94
N GLY A 113 2.47 -4.84 -1.10
CA GLY A 113 3.52 -3.81 -1.13
C GLY A 113 3.94 -3.53 -2.58
N MET A 114 3.69 -2.31 -3.02
CA MET A 114 4.07 -1.83 -4.35
C MET A 114 5.40 -1.08 -4.26
N ILE A 115 6.40 -1.47 -5.05
CA ILE A 115 7.57 -0.61 -5.28
C ILE A 115 7.15 0.47 -6.26
N HIS A 116 7.17 1.72 -5.80
CA HIS A 116 6.50 2.81 -6.50
C HIS A 116 7.41 3.56 -7.47
N TYR A 117 6.80 4.11 -8.53
CA TYR A 117 7.46 4.90 -9.57
C TYR A 117 8.65 4.18 -10.21
N VAL A 118 8.35 3.06 -10.84
CA VAL A 118 9.30 2.34 -11.67
C VAL A 118 8.99 2.66 -13.13
N ASP A 119 9.51 3.79 -13.61
CA ASP A 119 9.16 4.35 -14.93
C ASP A 119 10.19 4.00 -16.01
N SER A 120 11.29 3.36 -15.65
CA SER A 120 12.32 2.94 -16.60
C SER A 120 13.14 1.75 -16.10
N PRO A 121 13.77 0.98 -17.01
CA PRO A 121 14.70 -0.09 -16.65
C PRO A 121 15.91 0.40 -15.83
N GLU A 122 16.37 1.62 -16.05
CA GLU A 122 17.48 2.24 -15.32
C GLU A 122 17.09 2.48 -13.86
N LEU A 123 15.86 2.98 -13.65
CA LEU A 123 15.35 3.20 -12.31
C LEU A 123 15.14 1.89 -11.56
N TRP A 124 14.67 0.85 -12.27
CA TRP A 124 14.58 -0.48 -11.70
C TRP A 124 15.95 -1.00 -11.21
N ARG A 125 16.99 -0.90 -12.02
CA ARG A 125 18.37 -1.28 -11.62
C ARG A 125 18.86 -0.50 -10.40
N THR A 126 18.47 0.77 -10.28
CA THR A 126 18.79 1.59 -9.10
C THR A 126 18.08 1.07 -7.85
N ILE A 127 16.83 0.64 -7.98
CA ILE A 127 16.05 0.06 -6.88
C ILE A 127 16.65 -1.27 -6.42
N GLU A 128 17.02 -2.15 -7.36
CA GLU A 128 17.68 -3.41 -7.07
C GLU A 128 19.03 -3.20 -6.38
N SER A 129 19.95 -2.44 -7.01
CA SER A 129 21.28 -2.19 -6.45
C SER A 129 21.27 -1.40 -5.16
N GLY A 130 20.24 -0.59 -4.93
CA GLY A 130 20.03 0.17 -3.69
C GLY A 130 19.47 -0.64 -2.53
N GLY A 131 19.19 -1.93 -2.72
CA GLY A 131 18.70 -2.85 -1.68
C GLY A 131 17.22 -2.70 -1.34
N VAL A 132 16.45 -1.95 -2.12
CA VAL A 132 15.01 -1.77 -1.87
C VAL A 132 14.25 -3.05 -2.14
N LEU A 133 14.58 -3.76 -3.22
CA LEU A 133 13.98 -5.06 -3.53
C LEU A 133 14.29 -6.09 -2.45
N ASP A 134 15.55 -6.19 -2.03
CA ASP A 134 15.96 -7.10 -0.95
C ASP A 134 15.19 -6.81 0.33
N TYR A 135 15.01 -5.54 0.68
CA TYR A 135 14.22 -5.14 1.84
C TYR A 135 12.75 -5.52 1.70
N ALA A 136 12.13 -5.32 0.54
CA ALA A 136 10.75 -5.73 0.30
C ALA A 136 10.56 -7.25 0.45
N LEU A 137 11.51 -8.05 -0.06
CA LEU A 137 11.53 -9.50 0.10
C LEU A 137 11.77 -9.93 1.56
N GLU A 138 12.62 -9.23 2.29
CA GLU A 138 12.80 -9.40 3.74
C GLU A 138 11.50 -9.15 4.52
N LEU A 139 10.78 -8.07 4.18
CA LEU A 139 9.47 -7.76 4.77
C LEU A 139 8.43 -8.85 4.47
N LYS A 140 8.45 -9.40 3.25
CA LYS A 140 7.60 -10.53 2.87
C LYS A 140 7.94 -11.77 3.70
N ALA A 141 9.21 -12.12 3.82
CA ALA A 141 9.66 -13.25 4.64
C ALA A 141 9.27 -13.11 6.13
N LYS A 142 9.23 -11.88 6.65
CA LYS A 142 8.79 -11.56 8.01
C LYS A 142 7.26 -11.43 8.18
N GLY A 143 6.50 -11.56 7.10
CA GLY A 143 5.05 -11.40 7.11
C GLY A 143 4.55 -9.97 7.29
N LYS A 144 5.44 -8.97 7.20
CA LYS A 144 5.07 -7.55 7.23
C LYS A 144 4.46 -7.06 5.90
N ILE A 145 4.79 -7.72 4.80
CA ILE A 145 4.12 -7.60 3.51
C ILE A 145 3.74 -9.01 3.07
N ARG A 146 2.50 -9.23 2.67
CA ARG A 146 2.05 -10.55 2.21
C ARG A 146 2.41 -10.82 0.76
N ASN A 147 2.26 -9.82 -0.09
CA ASN A 147 2.57 -9.87 -1.53
C ASN A 147 3.37 -8.64 -1.92
N VAL A 148 4.42 -8.84 -2.71
CA VAL A 148 5.28 -7.76 -3.25
C VAL A 148 5.23 -7.88 -4.76
N ASN A 149 5.11 -6.76 -5.47
CA ASN A 149 5.30 -6.76 -6.92
C ASN A 149 6.78 -7.03 -7.22
N THR A 150 7.04 -8.08 -8.00
CA THR A 150 8.39 -8.48 -8.42
C THR A 150 8.55 -8.33 -9.94
N PRO A 151 9.81 -8.32 -10.44
CA PRO A 151 10.06 -8.28 -11.89
C PRO A 151 9.41 -9.44 -12.65
N GLU A 152 9.34 -10.62 -12.05
CA GLU A 152 8.72 -11.79 -12.67
C GLU A 152 7.21 -11.60 -12.84
N GLU A 153 6.57 -10.88 -11.91
CA GLU A 153 5.14 -10.54 -12.00
C GLU A 153 4.90 -9.49 -13.08
N PHE A 154 5.82 -8.51 -13.25
CA PHE A 154 5.78 -7.54 -14.35
C PHE A 154 6.01 -8.23 -15.71
N ALA A 155 7.04 -9.07 -15.83
CA ALA A 155 7.32 -9.81 -17.06
C ALA A 155 6.15 -10.73 -17.45
N ALA A 156 5.48 -11.35 -16.49
CA ALA A 156 4.28 -12.15 -16.73
C ALA A 156 3.10 -11.31 -17.24
N ALA A 157 2.96 -10.06 -16.81
CA ALA A 157 1.93 -9.15 -17.29
C ALA A 157 2.17 -8.67 -18.72
N GLU A 158 3.43 -8.43 -19.10
CA GLU A 158 3.81 -8.08 -20.49
C GLU A 158 3.56 -9.22 -21.49
N LEU A 159 3.67 -10.48 -21.03
CA LEU A 159 3.39 -11.65 -21.90
C LEU A 159 1.90 -11.91 -22.08
N LEU A 160 1.02 -11.26 -21.31
CA LEU A 160 -0.44 -11.42 -21.36
C LEU A 160 -1.15 -10.22 -22.00
N ALA A 161 -0.41 -9.18 -22.41
CA ALA A 161 -0.90 -7.97 -23.08
C ALA A 161 -0.73 -8.09 -24.60
#